data_6c493244c81436ab84c5cf5758a1411e
#
_entry.id   6c493244c81436ab84c5cf5758a1411e
#
_cell.length_a   1.000
_cell.length_b   1.000
_cell.length_c   1.000
_cell.angle_alpha   90.00
_cell.angle_beta   90.00
_cell.angle_gamma   90.00
#
_symmetry.space_group_name_H-M   'P 1'
#
loop_
_entity.id
_entity.type
_entity.pdbx_description
1 polymer ?
#
loop_
_entity_poly.entity_id
_entity_poly.type
_entity_poly.pdbx_seq_one_letter_code
_entity_poly.pdbx_strand_id
1 'polypeptide(L)'
;GQALGTAVAQSLKTHTDIRNIDIPTLQNTLMHDDCYLPWHQRKISSLSEKSSCTCDIVRSGFDRGDENCWVGQDGDAITYSFEGDTSVKEVRLIFDSNLNREEHNMPCCYPLHETKYKVPETLIRSFEIVGTKADGTNCVLNIEENHQRFVRLPLNWNVSKITFRPKTTYGAKDFRLFSFEVV
;
A
#
# COMPACT_ATOMS: atom_id res chain seq x y z
N GLY A 1 0.23 21.09 -4.99
CA GLY A 1 -0.32 21.43 -3.66
C GLY A 1 0.26 20.54 -2.57
N GLN A 2 0.15 19.22 -2.69
CA GLN A 2 0.63 18.27 -1.68
C GLN A 2 2.12 18.44 -1.38
N ALA A 3 2.98 18.45 -2.40
CA ALA A 3 4.43 18.60 -2.20
C ALA A 3 4.81 19.88 -1.47
N LEU A 4 4.17 21.01 -1.83
CA LEU A 4 4.42 22.29 -1.15
C LEU A 4 3.95 22.25 0.31
N GLY A 5 2.76 21.73 0.58
CA GLY A 5 2.25 21.58 1.94
C GLY A 5 3.16 20.72 2.83
N THR A 6 3.63 19.58 2.30
CA THR A 6 4.57 18.70 3.00
C THR A 6 5.92 19.39 3.23
N ALA A 7 6.43 20.16 2.25
CA ALA A 7 7.67 20.91 2.37
C ALA A 7 7.57 21.99 3.48
N VAL A 8 6.47 22.74 3.53
CA VAL A 8 6.21 23.73 4.60
C VAL A 8 6.14 23.04 5.96
N ALA A 9 5.43 21.93 6.08
CA ALA A 9 5.35 21.18 7.32
C ALA A 9 6.71 20.66 7.79
N GLN A 10 7.55 20.18 6.85
CA GLN A 10 8.92 19.75 7.15
C GLN A 10 9.78 20.93 7.62
N SER A 11 9.75 22.05 6.91
CA SER A 11 10.45 23.29 7.24
C SER A 11 10.14 23.76 8.69
N LEU A 12 8.86 23.78 9.05
CA LEU A 12 8.42 24.16 10.40
C LEU A 12 8.90 23.16 11.47
N LYS A 13 8.81 21.86 11.20
CA LYS A 13 9.24 20.81 12.16
C LYS A 13 10.74 20.81 12.39
N THR A 14 11.53 21.12 11.37
CA THR A 14 13.00 21.12 11.45
C THR A 14 13.60 22.51 11.75
N HIS A 15 12.76 23.55 11.88
CA HIS A 15 13.19 24.94 12.02
C HIS A 15 14.18 25.39 10.93
N THR A 16 13.97 24.90 9.71
CA THR A 16 14.86 25.16 8.55
C THR A 16 14.12 25.98 7.51
N ASP A 17 14.80 26.93 6.85
CA ASP A 17 14.19 27.68 5.73
C ASP A 17 13.74 26.69 4.64
N ILE A 18 12.56 26.92 4.06
CA ILE A 18 11.97 26.05 3.05
C ILE A 18 12.89 25.79 1.84
N ARG A 19 13.79 26.72 1.54
CA ARG A 19 14.80 26.58 0.47
C ARG A 19 15.93 25.61 0.82
N ASN A 20 16.09 25.30 2.11
CA ASN A 20 17.16 24.47 2.65
C ASN A 20 16.65 23.14 3.21
N ILE A 21 15.39 22.77 2.95
CA ILE A 21 14.84 21.48 3.40
C ILE A 21 15.55 20.32 2.73
N ASP A 22 15.61 19.18 3.43
CA ASP A 22 16.14 17.94 2.87
C ASP A 22 15.19 17.34 1.84
N ILE A 23 15.55 17.46 0.56
CA ILE A 23 14.74 17.00 -0.57
C ILE A 23 14.52 15.46 -0.56
N PRO A 24 15.55 14.62 -0.32
CA PRO A 24 15.36 13.18 -0.18
C PRO A 24 14.31 12.80 0.87
N THR A 25 14.35 13.44 2.04
CA THR A 25 13.36 13.22 3.10
C THR A 25 11.96 13.66 2.66
N LEU A 26 11.85 14.82 1.98
CA LEU A 26 10.58 15.28 1.42
C LEU A 26 9.99 14.27 0.42
N GLN A 27 10.80 13.82 -0.54
CA GLN A 27 10.40 12.85 -1.55
C GLN A 27 9.94 11.53 -0.91
N ASN A 28 10.71 11.03 0.05
CA ASN A 28 10.36 9.79 0.75
C ASN A 28 9.05 9.93 1.54
N THR A 29 8.84 11.07 2.21
CA THR A 29 7.58 11.36 2.93
C THR A 29 6.40 11.36 1.96
N LEU A 30 6.53 12.04 0.82
CA LEU A 30 5.48 12.07 -0.21
C LEU A 30 5.13 10.67 -0.73
N MET A 31 6.14 9.85 -1.02
CA MET A 31 5.92 8.48 -1.50
C MET A 31 5.30 7.58 -0.42
N HIS A 32 5.65 7.78 0.86
CA HIS A 32 5.00 7.08 1.96
C HIS A 32 3.50 7.45 2.11
N ASP A 33 3.10 8.62 1.63
CA ASP A 33 1.71 9.09 1.58
C ASP A 33 1.03 8.79 0.21
N ASP A 34 1.53 7.81 -0.53
CA ASP A 34 1.05 7.38 -1.87
C ASP A 34 1.10 8.49 -2.95
N CYS A 35 1.93 9.51 -2.77
CA CYS A 35 2.18 10.49 -3.82
C CYS A 35 3.12 9.88 -4.87
N TYR A 36 2.68 9.86 -6.12
CA TYR A 36 3.51 9.37 -7.21
C TYR A 36 4.59 10.37 -7.59
N LEU A 37 5.85 9.95 -7.47
CA LEU A 37 7.00 10.68 -7.98
C LEU A 37 7.63 9.85 -9.11
N PRO A 38 7.55 10.30 -10.38
CA PRO A 38 8.13 9.58 -11.50
C PRO A 38 9.62 9.28 -11.28
N TRP A 39 10.04 8.05 -11.65
CA TRP A 39 11.44 7.57 -11.56
C TRP A 39 12.02 7.50 -10.14
N HIS A 40 11.20 7.65 -9.10
CA HIS A 40 11.63 7.48 -7.73
C HIS A 40 11.08 6.19 -7.15
N GLN A 41 11.91 5.50 -6.39
CA GLN A 41 11.57 4.29 -5.65
C GLN A 41 11.35 4.65 -4.18
N ARG A 42 10.25 4.21 -3.61
CA ARG A 42 9.97 4.41 -2.18
C ARG A 42 10.90 3.53 -1.34
N LYS A 43 11.43 4.11 -0.27
CA LYS A 43 12.20 3.34 0.70
C LYS A 43 11.29 2.39 1.48
N ILE A 44 11.64 1.11 1.46
CA ILE A 44 10.93 0.05 2.17
C ILE A 44 11.34 0.05 3.64
N SER A 45 10.45 -0.41 4.53
CA SER A 45 10.77 -0.60 5.95
C SER A 45 11.91 -1.64 6.11
N SER A 46 12.75 -1.43 7.10
CA SER A 46 13.84 -2.37 7.38
C SER A 46 13.34 -3.77 7.76
N LEU A 47 12.12 -3.86 8.32
CA LEU A 47 11.50 -5.14 8.65
C LEU A 47 11.09 -5.89 7.38
N SER A 48 10.40 -5.22 6.44
CA SER A 48 10.05 -5.81 5.14
C SER A 48 11.27 -6.21 4.31
N GLU A 49 12.32 -5.34 4.32
CA GLU A 49 13.54 -5.57 3.55
C GLU A 49 14.31 -6.82 4.01
N LYS A 50 14.44 -7.02 5.34
CA LYS A 50 15.22 -8.11 5.94
C LYS A 50 14.47 -9.43 6.06
N SER A 51 13.14 -9.41 5.95
CA SER A 51 12.31 -10.59 6.11
C SER A 51 12.22 -11.41 4.82
N SER A 52 11.99 -12.72 4.95
CA SER A 52 11.60 -13.55 3.80
C SER A 52 10.18 -13.18 3.36
N CYS A 53 9.97 -13.03 2.06
CA CYS A 53 8.66 -12.77 1.47
C CYS A 53 8.40 -13.74 0.32
N THR A 54 7.18 -14.25 0.20
CA THR A 54 6.81 -15.17 -0.90
C THR A 54 6.70 -14.45 -2.25
N CYS A 55 6.68 -13.10 -2.25
CA CYS A 55 6.58 -12.30 -3.47
C CYS A 55 7.36 -11.00 -3.33
N ASP A 56 8.47 -10.86 -4.06
CA ASP A 56 9.34 -9.68 -3.95
C ASP A 56 8.78 -8.44 -4.64
N ILE A 57 7.89 -8.60 -5.61
CA ILE A 57 7.33 -7.47 -6.36
C ILE A 57 6.58 -6.48 -5.44
N VAL A 58 5.89 -6.99 -4.40
CA VAL A 58 5.11 -6.16 -3.47
C VAL A 58 5.95 -5.35 -2.49
N ARG A 59 7.26 -5.54 -2.50
CA ARG A 59 8.25 -4.77 -1.72
C ARG A 59 9.29 -4.08 -2.59
N SER A 60 8.99 -3.93 -3.89
CA SER A 60 9.89 -3.25 -4.82
C SER A 60 10.03 -1.76 -4.56
N GLY A 61 9.08 -1.13 -3.89
CA GLY A 61 9.00 0.33 -3.71
C GLY A 61 8.48 1.09 -4.92
N PHE A 62 8.05 0.37 -5.96
CA PHE A 62 7.33 0.93 -7.10
C PHE A 62 5.83 0.64 -6.94
N ASP A 63 5.07 1.67 -6.65
CA ASP A 63 3.65 1.54 -6.30
C ASP A 63 2.71 1.81 -7.50
N ARG A 64 3.24 1.74 -8.74
CA ARG A 64 2.52 1.93 -10.01
C ARG A 64 3.22 1.20 -11.16
N GLY A 65 2.50 1.06 -12.28
CA GLY A 65 2.95 0.33 -13.48
C GLY A 65 2.61 -1.15 -13.40
N ASP A 66 2.06 -1.72 -14.48
CA ASP A 66 1.59 -3.10 -14.49
C ASP A 66 2.72 -4.10 -14.20
N GLU A 67 3.93 -3.77 -14.59
CA GLU A 67 5.15 -4.55 -14.35
C GLU A 67 5.53 -4.65 -12.85
N ASN A 68 5.01 -3.74 -12.02
CA ASN A 68 5.28 -3.69 -10.58
C ASN A 68 4.10 -4.22 -9.74
N CYS A 69 3.11 -4.80 -10.40
CA CYS A 69 1.89 -5.27 -9.76
C CYS A 69 1.93 -6.78 -9.54
N TRP A 70 1.69 -7.23 -8.32
CA TRP A 70 1.34 -8.61 -8.08
C TRP A 70 -0.08 -8.89 -8.57
N VAL A 71 -0.24 -9.98 -9.32
CA VAL A 71 -1.53 -10.46 -9.82
C VAL A 71 -1.79 -11.85 -9.26
N GLY A 72 -2.81 -11.98 -8.42
CA GLY A 72 -3.21 -13.22 -7.77
C GLY A 72 -4.59 -13.70 -8.17
N GLN A 73 -4.85 -14.98 -7.91
CA GLN A 73 -6.12 -15.66 -8.13
C GLN A 73 -6.75 -16.04 -6.78
N ASP A 74 -7.96 -16.58 -6.82
CA ASP A 74 -8.62 -17.09 -5.63
C ASP A 74 -7.77 -18.18 -4.94
N GLY A 75 -7.58 -18.03 -3.64
CA GLY A 75 -6.72 -18.89 -2.83
C GLY A 75 -5.26 -18.44 -2.72
N ASP A 76 -4.80 -17.50 -3.56
CA ASP A 76 -3.45 -16.97 -3.46
C ASP A 76 -3.26 -16.08 -2.23
N ALA A 77 -2.03 -16.09 -1.69
CA ALA A 77 -1.66 -15.31 -0.54
C ALA A 77 -0.20 -14.86 -0.60
N ILE A 78 0.10 -13.76 0.07
CA ILE A 78 1.47 -13.25 0.22
C ILE A 78 1.85 -13.31 1.69
N THR A 79 3.01 -13.89 1.99
CA THR A 79 3.46 -14.09 3.37
C THR A 79 4.85 -13.55 3.59
N TYR A 80 4.99 -12.75 4.65
CA TYR A 80 6.27 -12.46 5.29
C TYR A 80 6.54 -13.47 6.39
N SER A 81 7.78 -13.95 6.47
CA SER A 81 8.26 -14.85 7.54
C SER A 81 9.47 -14.23 8.24
N PHE A 82 9.46 -14.31 9.56
CA PHE A 82 10.50 -13.79 10.45
C PHE A 82 11.24 -14.95 11.12
N GLU A 83 12.46 -14.72 11.62
CA GLU A 83 13.25 -15.75 12.30
C GLU A 83 12.62 -16.25 13.62
N GLY A 84 11.69 -15.47 14.17
CA GLY A 84 10.94 -15.79 15.39
C GLY A 84 9.81 -14.78 15.56
N ASP A 85 9.13 -14.82 16.70
CA ASP A 85 8.08 -13.85 17.00
C ASP A 85 8.66 -12.43 17.03
N THR A 86 8.22 -11.62 16.10
CA THR A 86 8.69 -10.28 15.82
C THR A 86 7.56 -9.29 16.01
N SER A 87 7.85 -8.13 16.60
CA SER A 87 6.88 -7.05 16.76
C SER A 87 6.58 -6.40 15.43
N VAL A 88 5.35 -6.53 14.95
CA VAL A 88 4.81 -5.86 13.77
C VAL A 88 3.80 -4.81 14.24
N LYS A 89 4.12 -3.54 14.02
CA LYS A 89 3.30 -2.41 14.46
C LYS A 89 2.18 -2.09 13.49
N GLU A 90 2.48 -2.19 12.20
CA GLU A 90 1.57 -1.76 11.13
C GLU A 90 1.80 -2.62 9.87
N VAL A 91 0.73 -2.79 9.12
CA VAL A 91 0.77 -3.25 7.73
C VAL A 91 0.35 -2.10 6.83
N ARG A 92 1.08 -1.92 5.74
CA ARG A 92 0.81 -0.92 4.71
C ARG A 92 0.55 -1.63 3.39
N LEU A 93 -0.56 -1.28 2.74
CA LEU A 93 -1.01 -1.89 1.49
C LEU A 93 -1.29 -0.81 0.45
N ILE A 94 -0.92 -1.07 -0.81
CA ILE A 94 -1.30 -0.24 -1.96
C ILE A 94 -1.93 -1.15 -3.01
N PHE A 95 -3.24 -1.01 -3.17
CA PHE A 95 -4.04 -1.74 -4.13
C PHE A 95 -4.04 -1.09 -5.51
N ASP A 96 -4.34 -1.86 -6.55
CA ASP A 96 -4.65 -1.30 -7.85
C ASP A 96 -6.02 -0.59 -7.79
N SER A 97 -6.07 0.63 -8.28
CA SER A 97 -7.27 1.44 -8.42
C SER A 97 -7.56 1.80 -9.88
N ASN A 98 -6.99 1.03 -10.80
CA ASN A 98 -7.17 1.18 -12.26
C ASN A 98 -6.96 2.62 -12.74
N LEU A 99 -5.82 3.20 -12.39
CA LEU A 99 -5.50 4.59 -12.77
C LEU A 99 -5.29 4.78 -14.29
N ASN A 100 -4.99 3.69 -15.00
CA ASN A 100 -4.74 3.70 -16.45
C ASN A 100 -6.00 3.40 -17.28
N ARG A 101 -7.20 3.40 -16.66
CA ARG A 101 -8.45 3.16 -17.39
C ARG A 101 -8.73 4.24 -18.43
N GLU A 102 -9.41 3.85 -19.51
CA GLU A 102 -9.81 4.77 -20.58
C GLU A 102 -10.90 5.75 -20.15
N GLU A 103 -11.81 5.32 -19.27
CA GLU A 103 -12.87 6.18 -18.72
C GLU A 103 -12.35 6.99 -17.53
N HIS A 104 -12.57 8.30 -17.57
CA HIS A 104 -12.18 9.22 -16.50
C HIS A 104 -13.36 9.55 -15.60
N ASN A 105 -13.19 9.34 -14.29
CA ASN A 105 -14.15 9.75 -13.27
C ASN A 105 -13.73 11.07 -12.61
N MET A 106 -13.25 12.01 -13.40
CA MET A 106 -12.79 13.29 -12.86
C MET A 106 -13.86 14.36 -12.97
N PRO A 107 -14.07 15.17 -11.92
CA PRO A 107 -15.03 16.27 -11.94
C PRO A 107 -14.74 17.33 -13.02
N CYS A 108 -13.50 17.37 -13.52
CA CYS A 108 -13.11 18.27 -14.61
C CYS A 108 -13.50 17.78 -16.01
N CYS A 109 -14.00 16.54 -16.14
CA CYS A 109 -14.53 16.05 -17.40
C CYS A 109 -15.89 16.69 -17.68
N TYR A 110 -16.05 17.28 -18.83
CA TYR A 110 -17.26 17.96 -19.24
C TYR A 110 -17.92 17.20 -20.40
N PRO A 111 -19.24 16.98 -20.37
CA PRO A 111 -20.23 17.35 -19.35
C PRO A 111 -20.23 16.39 -18.13
N LEU A 112 -20.29 16.95 -16.93
CA LEU A 112 -20.25 16.18 -15.67
C LEU A 112 -21.47 15.25 -15.48
N HIS A 113 -22.60 15.54 -16.09
CA HIS A 113 -23.81 14.75 -15.95
C HIS A 113 -23.73 13.34 -16.58
N GLU A 114 -22.74 13.09 -17.42
CA GLU A 114 -22.48 11.77 -18.00
C GLU A 114 -21.47 10.96 -17.19
N THR A 115 -20.82 11.58 -16.21
CA THR A 115 -19.78 10.91 -15.42
C THR A 115 -20.39 9.93 -14.43
N LYS A 116 -20.06 8.65 -14.61
CA LYS A 116 -20.44 7.57 -13.67
C LYS A 116 -19.33 7.39 -12.64
N TYR A 117 -19.62 7.78 -11.42
CA TYR A 117 -18.68 7.54 -10.29
C TYR A 117 -18.86 6.11 -9.80
N LYS A 118 -17.88 5.27 -10.08
CA LYS A 118 -17.83 3.88 -9.62
C LYS A 118 -16.53 3.61 -8.89
N VAL A 119 -16.58 2.74 -7.91
CA VAL A 119 -15.37 2.16 -7.34
C VAL A 119 -14.68 1.35 -8.44
N PRO A 120 -13.35 1.49 -8.63
CA PRO A 120 -12.63 0.71 -9.64
C PRO A 120 -12.82 -0.80 -9.42
N GLU A 121 -13.12 -1.54 -10.48
CA GLU A 121 -13.37 -2.98 -10.41
C GLU A 121 -12.17 -3.78 -9.89
N THR A 122 -10.95 -3.30 -10.17
CA THR A 122 -9.69 -3.92 -9.73
C THR A 122 -9.39 -3.72 -8.25
N LEU A 123 -10.05 -2.75 -7.60
CA LEU A 123 -9.80 -2.48 -6.19
C LEU A 123 -10.25 -3.68 -5.35
N ILE A 124 -9.36 -4.18 -4.48
CA ILE A 124 -9.68 -5.24 -3.53
C ILE A 124 -10.65 -4.69 -2.49
N ARG A 125 -11.85 -5.31 -2.44
CA ARG A 125 -12.94 -4.95 -1.55
C ARG A 125 -12.79 -5.57 -0.18
N SER A 126 -12.55 -6.89 -0.14
CA SER A 126 -12.38 -7.60 1.12
C SER A 126 -11.10 -8.42 1.13
N PHE A 127 -10.47 -8.47 2.29
CA PHE A 127 -9.24 -9.21 2.53
C PHE A 127 -9.03 -9.48 4.01
N GLU A 128 -8.10 -10.38 4.33
CA GLU A 128 -7.68 -10.61 5.70
C GLU A 128 -6.16 -10.48 5.84
N ILE A 129 -5.74 -10.03 7.01
CA ILE A 129 -4.37 -10.13 7.50
C ILE A 129 -4.33 -11.18 8.58
N VAL A 130 -3.49 -12.19 8.41
CA VAL A 130 -3.30 -13.27 9.37
C VAL A 130 -1.89 -13.21 9.94
N GLY A 131 -1.79 -12.99 11.24
CA GLY A 131 -0.55 -13.13 12.00
C GLY A 131 -0.47 -14.52 12.60
N THR A 132 0.63 -15.24 12.40
CA THR A 132 0.87 -16.56 13.01
C THR A 132 2.06 -16.44 13.94
N LYS A 133 1.89 -16.86 15.20
CA LYS A 133 2.97 -16.94 16.19
C LYS A 133 3.80 -18.20 16.01
N ALA A 134 4.97 -18.26 16.65
CA ALA A 134 5.84 -19.42 16.64
C ALA A 134 5.17 -20.68 17.23
N ASP A 135 4.22 -20.52 18.17
CA ASP A 135 3.43 -21.60 18.76
C ASP A 135 2.26 -22.07 17.88
N GLY A 136 2.06 -21.48 16.70
CA GLY A 136 0.97 -21.79 15.78
C GLY A 136 -0.33 -21.03 16.05
N THR A 137 -0.40 -20.19 17.08
CA THR A 137 -1.58 -19.37 17.37
C THR A 137 -1.74 -18.29 16.31
N ASN A 138 -2.97 -18.05 15.86
CA ASN A 138 -3.28 -17.04 14.85
C ASN A 138 -3.98 -15.82 15.45
N CYS A 139 -3.61 -14.64 14.94
CA CYS A 139 -4.37 -13.39 15.05
C CYS A 139 -4.92 -13.07 13.67
N VAL A 140 -6.17 -12.64 13.57
CA VAL A 140 -6.80 -12.34 12.27
C VAL A 140 -7.47 -10.97 12.32
N LEU A 141 -7.22 -10.17 11.30
CA LEU A 141 -7.92 -8.92 11.04
C LEU A 141 -8.63 -9.03 9.69
N ASN A 142 -9.96 -8.95 9.71
CA ASN A 142 -10.80 -8.97 8.51
C ASN A 142 -11.19 -7.55 8.11
N ILE A 143 -11.08 -7.25 6.83
CA ILE A 143 -11.58 -6.03 6.20
C ILE A 143 -12.63 -6.46 5.16
N GLU A 144 -13.88 -6.06 5.36
CA GLU A 144 -15.01 -6.50 4.52
C GLU A 144 -15.35 -5.51 3.39
N GLU A 145 -15.14 -4.21 3.63
CA GLU A 145 -15.48 -3.15 2.66
C GLU A 145 -14.39 -2.09 2.57
N ASN A 146 -13.30 -2.42 1.89
CA ASN A 146 -12.26 -1.45 1.59
C ASN A 146 -12.68 -0.56 0.40
N HIS A 147 -12.55 0.76 0.55
CA HIS A 147 -12.78 1.75 -0.51
C HIS A 147 -11.50 2.54 -0.85
N GLN A 148 -10.37 2.18 -0.25
CA GLN A 148 -9.14 2.95 -0.35
C GLN A 148 -8.09 2.18 -1.13
N ARG A 149 -7.38 2.89 -2.00
CA ARG A 149 -6.18 2.38 -2.66
C ARG A 149 -5.05 2.16 -1.66
N PHE A 150 -4.82 3.14 -0.81
CA PHE A 150 -3.78 3.13 0.20
C PHE A 150 -4.39 2.86 1.57
N VAL A 151 -3.94 1.78 2.21
CA VAL A 151 -4.45 1.32 3.50
C VAL A 151 -3.29 1.14 4.47
N ARG A 152 -3.47 1.65 5.69
CA ARG A 152 -2.57 1.44 6.82
C ARG A 152 -3.35 0.82 7.97
N LEU A 153 -2.89 -0.34 8.43
CA LEU A 153 -3.54 -1.11 9.48
C LEU A 153 -2.60 -1.24 10.68
N PRO A 154 -2.87 -0.53 11.78
CA PRO A 154 -2.14 -0.74 13.03
C PRO A 154 -2.48 -2.13 13.59
N LEU A 155 -1.47 -2.97 13.81
CA LEU A 155 -1.64 -4.33 14.31
C LEU A 155 -1.15 -4.47 15.75
N ASN A 156 0.06 -4.02 16.02
CA ASN A 156 0.76 -4.23 17.30
C ASN A 156 0.81 -5.71 17.70
N TRP A 157 1.11 -6.58 16.74
CA TRP A 157 1.20 -8.02 16.92
C TRP A 157 2.63 -8.47 17.13
N ASN A 158 2.81 -9.55 17.89
CA ASN A 158 4.09 -10.24 18.02
C ASN A 158 3.93 -11.63 17.38
N VAL A 159 4.50 -11.84 16.20
CA VAL A 159 4.21 -12.98 15.32
C VAL A 159 5.44 -13.41 14.52
N SER A 160 5.49 -14.68 14.13
CA SER A 160 6.54 -15.25 13.27
C SER A 160 6.22 -15.14 11.77
N LYS A 161 4.94 -14.91 11.44
CA LYS A 161 4.49 -14.72 10.04
C LYS A 161 3.37 -13.70 9.97
N ILE A 162 3.32 -12.94 8.86
CA ILE A 162 2.18 -12.11 8.45
C ILE A 162 1.78 -12.50 7.05
N THR A 163 0.52 -12.87 6.87
CA THR A 163 -0.06 -13.27 5.58
C THR A 163 -1.18 -12.32 5.18
N PHE A 164 -1.10 -11.80 3.98
CA PHE A 164 -2.18 -11.11 3.29
C PHE A 164 -2.94 -12.10 2.42
N ARG A 165 -4.28 -12.13 2.55
CA ARG A 165 -5.19 -12.97 1.75
C ARG A 165 -6.32 -12.11 1.19
N PRO A 166 -6.34 -11.81 -0.10
CA PRO A 166 -7.48 -11.16 -0.74
C PRO A 166 -8.67 -12.12 -0.79
N LYS A 167 -9.89 -11.58 -0.77
CA LYS A 167 -11.13 -12.36 -0.82
C LYS A 167 -12.04 -11.95 -1.95
N THR A 168 -12.27 -10.64 -2.13
CA THR A 168 -13.13 -10.12 -3.20
C THR A 168 -12.61 -8.80 -3.74
N THR A 169 -13.01 -8.49 -4.97
CA THR A 169 -12.81 -7.18 -5.62
C THR A 169 -14.17 -6.51 -5.84
N TYR A 170 -14.19 -5.32 -6.43
CA TYR A 170 -15.42 -4.66 -6.88
C TYR A 170 -15.91 -5.11 -8.26
N GLY A 171 -15.22 -6.08 -8.92
CA GLY A 171 -15.69 -6.62 -10.20
C GLY A 171 -14.62 -7.39 -10.99
N ALA A 172 -13.33 -7.17 -10.73
CA ALA A 172 -12.26 -7.91 -11.38
C ALA A 172 -12.21 -9.36 -10.89
N LYS A 173 -11.74 -10.26 -11.77
CA LYS A 173 -11.56 -11.69 -11.45
C LYS A 173 -10.24 -11.98 -10.74
N ASP A 174 -9.26 -11.12 -10.94
CA ASP A 174 -7.91 -11.20 -10.38
C ASP A 174 -7.74 -10.17 -9.26
N PHE A 175 -6.85 -10.48 -8.33
CA PHE A 175 -6.44 -9.56 -7.27
C PHE A 175 -5.17 -8.84 -7.67
N ARG A 176 -5.12 -7.53 -7.49
CA ARG A 176 -3.99 -6.70 -7.92
C ARG A 176 -3.47 -5.85 -6.77
N LEU A 177 -2.17 -5.99 -6.48
CA LEU A 177 -1.52 -5.34 -5.35
C LEU A 177 -0.12 -4.82 -5.74
N PHE A 178 0.12 -3.54 -5.52
CA PHE A 178 1.44 -2.93 -5.75
C PHE A 178 2.36 -3.07 -4.55
N SER A 179 1.82 -2.95 -3.35
CA SER A 179 2.65 -2.97 -2.14
C SER A 179 1.98 -3.70 -0.99
N PHE A 180 2.75 -4.56 -0.34
CA PHE A 180 2.48 -5.12 0.97
C PHE A 180 3.74 -4.97 1.81
N GLU A 181 3.67 -4.14 2.83
CA GLU A 181 4.80 -3.78 3.68
C GLU A 181 4.45 -4.00 5.14
N VAL A 182 5.37 -4.56 5.91
CA VAL A 182 5.28 -4.75 7.37
C VAL A 182 6.24 -3.79 8.07
N VAL A 183 5.79 -3.13 9.15
CA VAL A 183 6.52 -2.08 9.85
C VAL A 183 6.60 -2.35 11.36
#